data_f0f2b41ddc5c7dbd92ca9b915ade5d9d
#
_entry.id   f0f2b41ddc5c7dbd92ca9b915ade5d9d
#
_cell.length_a   1.000
_cell.length_b   1.000
_cell.length_c   1.000
_cell.angle_alpha   90.00
_cell.angle_beta   90.00
_cell.angle_gamma   90.00
#
_symmetry.space_group_name_H-M   'P 1'
#
loop_
_entity.id
_entity.type
_entity.pdbx_description
1 polymer ?
#
loop_
_entity_poly.entity_id
_entity_poly.type
_entity_poly.pdbx_seq_one_letter_code
_entity_poly.pdbx_strand_id
1 'polypeptide(L)'
;NPIIDKDIVETRRAFGLELQAPKGREGGMGLLRALTKKRTVALMNDQKYNMGVAAPLFGYDCMTADGPTRLALKFKVPLIPITGRRVSGLRFHAKVHDPIPLNYDAPDSDESVRDGVFKVNAFMEARIREAPEQWFWAHRRWPKEAWVKAGVM
;
A
#
# COMPACT_ATOMS: atom_id res chain seq x y z
N ASN A 1 -18.60 -9.76 8.25
CA ASN A 1 -19.18 -11.04 8.65
C ASN A 1 -18.20 -11.75 9.60
N PRO A 2 -18.56 -11.95 10.90
CA PRO A 2 -17.65 -12.50 11.92
C PRO A 2 -17.13 -13.90 11.60
N ILE A 3 -17.93 -14.72 10.92
CA ILE A 3 -17.55 -16.10 10.55
C ILE A 3 -16.42 -16.05 9.52
N ILE A 4 -16.62 -15.31 8.45
CA ILE A 4 -15.62 -15.16 7.39
C ILE A 4 -14.35 -14.48 7.92
N ASP A 5 -14.50 -13.50 8.81
CA ASP A 5 -13.36 -12.80 9.41
C ASP A 5 -12.51 -13.76 10.24
N LYS A 6 -13.15 -14.64 11.03
CA LYS A 6 -12.46 -15.68 11.78
C LYS A 6 -11.69 -16.64 10.88
N ASP A 7 -12.32 -17.13 9.82
CA ASP A 7 -11.68 -18.05 8.87
C ASP A 7 -10.46 -17.40 8.19
N ILE A 8 -10.57 -16.11 7.80
CA ILE A 8 -9.45 -15.35 7.23
C ILE A 8 -8.30 -15.25 8.24
N VAL A 9 -8.61 -14.92 9.51
CA VAL A 9 -7.60 -14.80 10.56
C VAL A 9 -6.89 -16.13 10.81
N GLU A 10 -7.65 -17.23 10.94
CA GLU A 10 -7.11 -18.56 11.17
C GLU A 10 -6.25 -19.05 10.00
N THR A 11 -6.73 -18.86 8.76
CA THR A 11 -5.98 -19.20 7.55
C THR A 11 -4.66 -18.45 7.51
N ARG A 12 -4.66 -17.13 7.75
CA ARG A 12 -3.44 -16.32 7.74
C ARG A 12 -2.45 -16.76 8.81
N ARG A 13 -2.94 -17.11 10.01
CA ARG A 13 -2.09 -17.66 11.09
C ARG A 13 -1.45 -18.99 10.69
N ALA A 14 -2.20 -19.88 10.05
CA ALA A 14 -1.68 -21.15 9.54
C ALA A 14 -0.54 -20.95 8.53
N PHE A 15 -0.55 -19.84 7.78
CA PHE A 15 0.53 -19.44 6.88
C PHE A 15 1.62 -18.57 7.54
N GLY A 16 1.67 -18.50 8.87
CA GLY A 16 2.73 -17.82 9.61
C GLY A 16 2.53 -16.32 9.84
N LEU A 17 1.34 -15.76 9.56
CA LEU A 17 1.03 -14.37 9.89
C LEU A 17 0.73 -14.25 11.39
N GLU A 18 1.68 -13.77 12.16
CA GLU A 18 1.56 -13.71 13.63
C GLU A 18 0.63 -12.60 14.13
N LEU A 19 0.63 -11.46 13.44
CA LEU A 19 -0.16 -10.29 13.83
C LEU A 19 -0.99 -9.78 12.66
N GLN A 20 -2.28 -9.68 12.87
CA GLN A 20 -3.19 -8.97 11.98
C GLN A 20 -3.61 -7.68 12.67
N ALA A 21 -3.04 -6.58 12.21
CA ALA A 21 -3.33 -5.27 12.78
C ALA A 21 -4.75 -4.82 12.37
N PRO A 22 -5.63 -4.47 13.32
CA PRO A 22 -6.94 -3.90 13.00
C PRO A 22 -6.77 -2.52 12.34
N LYS A 23 -7.84 -1.99 11.77
CA LYS A 23 -7.84 -0.61 11.26
C LYS A 23 -7.76 0.39 12.42
N GLY A 24 -7.14 1.56 12.15
CA GLY A 24 -7.09 2.65 13.10
C GLY A 24 -5.86 2.67 14.01
N ARG A 25 -5.97 3.41 15.12
CA ARG A 25 -4.85 3.70 16.02
C ARG A 25 -4.22 2.44 16.63
N GLU A 26 -5.03 1.48 17.02
CA GLU A 26 -4.54 0.23 17.61
C GLU A 26 -3.68 -0.56 16.63
N GLY A 27 -4.13 -0.68 15.37
CA GLY A 27 -3.35 -1.32 14.32
C GLY A 27 -2.04 -0.61 14.05
N GLY A 28 -2.06 0.74 13.99
CA GLY A 28 -0.85 1.54 13.84
C GLY A 28 0.17 1.28 14.96
N MET A 29 -0.30 1.21 16.21
CA MET A 29 0.58 0.86 17.34
C MET A 29 1.13 -0.56 17.26
N GLY A 30 0.35 -1.51 16.73
CA GLY A 30 0.81 -2.87 16.46
C GLY A 30 1.96 -2.93 15.46
N LEU A 31 1.87 -2.17 14.36
CA LEU A 31 2.91 -2.06 13.34
C LEU A 31 4.20 -1.44 13.91
N LEU A 32 4.07 -0.36 14.69
CA LEU A 32 5.22 0.26 15.37
C LEU A 32 5.95 -0.74 16.28
N ARG A 33 5.21 -1.47 17.11
CA ARG A 33 5.78 -2.51 17.99
C ARG A 33 6.46 -3.63 17.21
N ALA A 34 5.89 -4.05 16.08
CA ALA A 34 6.49 -5.07 15.22
C ALA A 34 7.84 -4.60 14.66
N LEU A 35 7.91 -3.39 14.11
CA LEU A 35 9.15 -2.82 13.57
C LEU A 35 10.19 -2.59 14.66
N THR A 36 9.81 -2.11 15.86
CA THR A 36 10.72 -1.99 17.01
C THR A 36 11.34 -3.34 17.39
N LYS A 37 10.57 -4.42 17.25
CA LYS A 37 11.07 -5.80 17.46
C LYS A 37 11.78 -6.38 16.24
N LYS A 38 12.15 -5.56 15.26
CA LYS A 38 12.81 -5.95 14.00
C LYS A 38 12.02 -7.00 13.19
N ARG A 39 10.71 -6.96 13.26
CA ARG A 39 9.82 -7.82 12.47
C ARG A 39 9.43 -7.14 11.17
N THR A 40 9.18 -7.94 10.14
CA THR A 40 8.62 -7.46 8.87
C THR A 40 7.15 -7.14 9.03
N VAL A 41 6.70 -6.04 8.42
CA VAL A 41 5.29 -5.68 8.31
C VAL A 41 4.87 -5.62 6.85
N ALA A 42 3.66 -6.07 6.54
CA ALA A 42 3.09 -6.00 5.21
C ALA A 42 1.81 -5.13 5.24
N LEU A 43 1.68 -4.24 4.26
CA LEU A 43 0.58 -3.30 4.16
C LEU A 43 0.03 -3.28 2.73
N MET A 44 -1.31 -3.25 2.60
CA MET A 44 -1.96 -2.98 1.32
C MET A 44 -1.98 -1.47 1.08
N ASN A 45 -1.47 -1.01 -0.06
CA ASN A 45 -1.33 0.42 -0.35
C ASN A 45 -1.99 0.88 -1.65
N ASP A 46 -2.66 0.01 -2.35
CA ASP A 46 -3.33 0.29 -3.63
C ASP A 46 -4.74 0.89 -3.47
N GLN A 47 -5.28 0.92 -2.27
CA GLN A 47 -6.62 1.44 -1.98
C GLN A 47 -6.59 2.93 -1.63
N LYS A 48 -7.74 3.59 -1.84
CA LYS A 48 -7.95 4.97 -1.38
C LYS A 48 -7.88 5.05 0.14
N TYR A 49 -7.15 6.04 0.63
CA TYR A 49 -7.08 6.36 2.05
C TYR A 49 -7.31 7.85 2.29
N ASN A 50 -8.50 8.24 2.73
CA ASN A 50 -8.92 9.64 2.81
C ASN A 50 -8.07 10.52 3.75
N MET A 51 -7.36 9.91 4.71
CA MET A 51 -6.45 10.58 5.65
C MET A 51 -4.98 10.59 5.18
N GLY A 52 -4.74 10.17 3.93
CA GLY A 52 -3.40 10.10 3.36
C GLY A 52 -2.95 11.39 2.69
N VAL A 53 -1.98 11.27 1.82
CA VAL A 53 -1.40 12.35 1.02
C VAL A 53 -2.02 12.35 -0.38
N ALA A 54 -2.35 13.53 -0.88
CA ALA A 54 -2.72 13.70 -2.29
C ALA A 54 -1.48 13.48 -3.17
N ALA A 55 -1.54 12.47 -4.03
CA ALA A 55 -0.43 12.08 -4.88
C ALA A 55 -0.93 11.68 -6.28
N PRO A 56 -0.17 11.98 -7.34
CA PRO A 56 -0.57 11.65 -8.70
C PRO A 56 -0.59 10.15 -8.94
N LEU A 57 -1.61 9.71 -9.65
CA LEU A 57 -1.75 8.36 -10.21
C LEU A 57 -2.47 8.50 -11.55
N PHE A 58 -1.87 8.09 -12.65
CA PHE A 58 -2.34 8.32 -14.02
C PHE A 58 -2.62 9.81 -14.34
N GLY A 59 -1.80 10.71 -13.79
CA GLY A 59 -1.91 12.15 -14.01
C GLY A 59 -2.99 12.86 -13.19
N TYR A 60 -3.72 12.16 -12.32
CA TYR A 60 -4.74 12.73 -11.44
C TYR A 60 -4.42 12.46 -9.97
N ASP A 61 -4.54 13.48 -9.15
CA ASP A 61 -4.31 13.34 -7.70
C ASP A 61 -5.34 12.41 -7.06
N CYS A 62 -4.86 11.52 -6.23
CA CYS A 62 -5.69 10.67 -5.39
C CYS A 62 -5.10 10.51 -3.99
N MET A 63 -5.97 10.35 -3.01
CA MET A 63 -5.56 10.19 -1.61
C MET A 63 -4.90 8.82 -1.39
N THR A 64 -3.62 8.83 -1.07
CA THR A 64 -2.78 7.63 -0.91
C THR A 64 -2.29 7.52 0.54
N ALA A 65 -2.32 6.30 1.07
CA ALA A 65 -1.82 6.06 2.42
C ALA A 65 -0.31 6.36 2.51
N ASP A 66 0.06 7.18 3.47
CA ASP A 66 1.44 7.58 3.76
C ASP A 66 2.12 6.70 4.83
N GLY A 67 1.33 5.89 5.54
CA GLY A 67 1.81 5.03 6.62
C GLY A 67 3.01 4.16 6.26
N PRO A 68 3.02 3.42 5.14
CA PRO A 68 4.18 2.61 4.74
C PRO A 68 5.45 3.46 4.59
N THR A 69 5.36 4.62 3.94
CA THR A 69 6.48 5.53 3.73
C THR A 69 6.97 6.12 5.04
N ARG A 70 6.06 6.60 5.91
CA ARG A 70 6.42 7.11 7.25
C ARG A 70 7.13 6.07 8.09
N LEU A 71 6.62 4.84 8.09
CA LEU A 71 7.25 3.75 8.84
C LEU A 71 8.64 3.43 8.30
N ALA A 72 8.81 3.36 6.97
CA ALA A 72 10.10 3.09 6.35
C ALA A 72 11.14 4.17 6.68
N LEU A 73 10.78 5.46 6.56
CA LEU A 73 11.66 6.57 6.90
C LEU A 73 12.00 6.58 8.40
N LYS A 74 11.00 6.48 9.26
CA LYS A 74 11.16 6.53 10.73
C LYS A 74 12.08 5.43 11.25
N PHE A 75 11.94 4.21 10.76
CA PHE A 75 12.71 3.06 11.20
C PHE A 75 13.96 2.81 10.36
N LYS A 76 14.18 3.61 9.30
CA LYS A 76 15.28 3.45 8.33
C LYS A 76 15.33 2.01 7.77
N VAL A 77 14.18 1.49 7.40
CA VAL A 77 14.02 0.14 6.84
C VAL A 77 13.57 0.21 5.38
N PRO A 78 13.96 -0.74 4.52
CA PRO A 78 13.56 -0.71 3.12
C PRO A 78 12.05 -0.86 2.95
N LEU A 79 11.46 -0.05 2.06
CA LEU A 79 10.09 -0.16 1.59
C LEU A 79 10.09 -1.01 0.31
N ILE A 80 9.75 -2.29 0.46
CA ILE A 80 9.85 -3.28 -0.63
C ILE A 80 8.46 -3.56 -1.20
N PRO A 81 8.19 -3.20 -2.46
CA PRO A 81 6.93 -3.54 -3.11
C PRO A 81 6.84 -5.04 -3.43
N ILE A 82 5.65 -5.59 -3.25
CA ILE A 82 5.31 -6.95 -3.67
C ILE A 82 4.07 -6.89 -4.53
N THR A 83 4.11 -7.49 -5.70
CA THR A 83 2.97 -7.58 -6.61
C THR A 83 2.54 -9.02 -6.80
N GLY A 84 1.22 -9.24 -6.89
CA GLY A 84 0.63 -10.52 -7.25
C GLY A 84 -0.04 -10.43 -8.62
N ARG A 85 0.27 -11.35 -9.52
CA ARG A 85 -0.36 -11.45 -10.83
C ARG A 85 -0.95 -12.84 -11.01
N ARG A 86 -2.22 -12.93 -11.40
CA ARG A 86 -2.82 -14.20 -11.79
C ARG A 86 -2.26 -14.62 -13.14
N VAL A 87 -1.75 -15.84 -13.23
CA VAL A 87 -1.19 -16.40 -14.47
C VAL A 87 -2.25 -17.22 -15.20
N SER A 88 -2.94 -18.13 -14.50
CA SER A 88 -4.04 -18.92 -15.05
C SER A 88 -4.84 -19.57 -13.93
N GLY A 89 -6.16 -19.67 -14.06
CA GLY A 89 -7.03 -20.32 -13.06
C GLY A 89 -6.76 -19.82 -11.63
N LEU A 90 -6.32 -20.68 -10.73
CA LEU A 90 -5.94 -20.35 -9.34
C LEU A 90 -4.43 -20.17 -9.13
N ARG A 91 -3.65 -20.07 -10.21
CA ARG A 91 -2.20 -19.88 -10.15
C ARG A 91 -1.86 -18.39 -10.16
N PHE A 92 -1.08 -17.96 -9.18
CA PHE A 92 -0.59 -16.61 -9.04
C PHE A 92 0.94 -16.59 -9.05
N HIS A 93 1.51 -15.55 -9.62
CA HIS A 93 2.92 -15.22 -9.53
C HIS A 93 3.08 -14.03 -8.60
N ALA A 94 3.77 -14.22 -7.48
CA ALA A 94 4.16 -13.15 -6.59
C ALA A 94 5.59 -12.70 -6.95
N LYS A 95 5.78 -11.39 -7.12
CA LYS A 95 7.10 -10.79 -7.41
C LYS A 95 7.46 -9.81 -6.30
N VAL A 96 8.63 -10.02 -5.71
CA VAL A 96 9.29 -9.06 -4.83
C VAL A 96 10.14 -8.15 -5.71
N HIS A 97 10.00 -6.84 -5.54
CA HIS A 97 10.72 -5.84 -6.33
C HIS A 97 11.83 -5.19 -5.53
N ASP A 98 12.67 -4.41 -6.21
CA ASP A 98 13.67 -3.59 -5.55
C ASP A 98 13.01 -2.57 -4.62
N PRO A 99 13.67 -2.17 -3.52
CA PRO A 99 13.15 -1.17 -2.61
C PRO A 99 12.83 0.15 -3.31
N ILE A 100 11.75 0.80 -2.91
CA ILE A 100 11.48 2.18 -3.32
C ILE A 100 12.63 3.07 -2.82
N PRO A 101 13.24 3.90 -3.70
CA PRO A 101 14.40 4.71 -3.35
C PRO A 101 14.00 5.90 -2.47
N LEU A 102 13.92 5.67 -1.16
CA LEU A 102 13.66 6.70 -0.16
C LEU A 102 14.97 7.35 0.29
N ASN A 103 14.90 8.65 0.63
CA ASN A 103 16.03 9.34 1.23
C ASN A 103 16.00 9.20 2.76
N TYR A 104 16.73 8.22 3.27
CA TYR A 104 16.80 7.92 4.71
C TYR A 104 17.67 8.89 5.52
N ASP A 105 18.42 9.76 4.85
CA ASP A 105 19.25 10.79 5.49
C ASP A 105 18.52 12.11 5.63
N ALA A 106 17.42 12.29 4.90
CA ALA A 106 16.55 13.44 5.05
C ALA A 106 15.79 13.36 6.39
N PRO A 107 15.40 14.52 6.95
CA PRO A 107 14.50 14.55 8.11
C PRO A 107 13.20 13.77 7.83
N ASP A 108 12.64 13.13 8.85
CA ASP A 108 11.27 12.58 8.79
C ASP A 108 10.27 13.74 8.76
N SER A 109 10.15 14.37 7.59
CA SER A 109 9.32 15.52 7.32
C SER A 109 8.14 15.15 6.42
N ASP A 110 7.11 15.96 6.40
CA ASP A 110 5.98 15.78 5.50
C ASP A 110 6.40 15.84 4.02
N GLU A 111 7.45 16.58 3.70
CA GLU A 111 8.02 16.65 2.36
C GLU A 111 8.69 15.33 1.96
N SER A 112 9.54 14.76 2.83
CA SER A 112 10.17 13.45 2.60
C SER A 112 9.15 12.33 2.45
N VAL A 113 8.10 12.39 3.26
CA VAL A 113 6.98 11.43 3.17
C VAL A 113 6.24 11.59 1.85
N ARG A 114 5.95 12.83 1.44
CA ARG A 114 5.26 13.12 0.17
C ARG A 114 6.05 12.63 -1.03
N ASP A 115 7.36 12.89 -1.07
CA ASP A 115 8.25 12.37 -2.13
C ASP A 115 8.19 10.83 -2.20
N GLY A 116 8.28 10.16 -1.05
CA GLY A 116 8.18 8.71 -1.00
C GLY A 116 6.82 8.18 -1.46
N VAL A 117 5.71 8.84 -1.09
CA VAL A 117 4.36 8.47 -1.57
C VAL A 117 4.24 8.66 -3.09
N PHE A 118 4.85 9.70 -3.67
CA PHE A 118 4.87 9.91 -5.12
C PHE A 118 5.61 8.77 -5.83
N LYS A 119 6.76 8.35 -5.30
CA LYS A 119 7.51 7.20 -5.82
C LYS A 119 6.73 5.90 -5.73
N VAL A 120 6.00 5.67 -4.63
CA VAL A 120 5.10 4.52 -4.47
C VAL A 120 3.99 4.54 -5.52
N ASN A 121 3.33 5.68 -5.75
CA ASN A 121 2.31 5.81 -6.77
C ASN A 121 2.86 5.60 -8.18
N ALA A 122 4.04 6.15 -8.49
CA ALA A 122 4.71 5.95 -9.77
C ALA A 122 5.04 4.46 -10.01
N PHE A 123 5.54 3.77 -8.98
CA PHE A 123 5.75 2.32 -9.04
C PHE A 123 4.44 1.58 -9.31
N MET A 124 3.38 1.91 -8.56
CA MET A 124 2.07 1.26 -8.68
C MET A 124 1.48 1.49 -10.07
N GLU A 125 1.53 2.72 -10.59
CA GLU A 125 1.08 3.06 -11.95
C GLU A 125 1.79 2.21 -13.00
N ALA A 126 3.12 2.09 -12.92
CA ALA A 126 3.90 1.27 -13.84
C ALA A 126 3.44 -0.21 -13.82
N ARG A 127 3.16 -0.76 -12.65
CA ARG A 127 2.66 -2.15 -12.52
C ARG A 127 1.23 -2.33 -13.02
N ILE A 128 0.36 -1.36 -12.78
CA ILE A 128 -1.01 -1.40 -13.32
C ILE A 128 -0.99 -1.34 -14.85
N ARG A 129 -0.12 -0.52 -15.46
CA ARG A 129 0.02 -0.43 -16.93
C ARG A 129 0.47 -1.75 -17.57
N GLU A 130 1.20 -2.60 -16.84
CA GLU A 130 1.64 -3.91 -17.34
C GLU A 130 0.50 -4.94 -17.42
N ALA A 131 -0.52 -4.83 -16.57
CA ALA A 131 -1.67 -5.73 -16.53
C ALA A 131 -2.91 -5.00 -16.00
N PRO A 132 -3.45 -4.02 -16.75
CA PRO A 132 -4.53 -3.18 -16.26
C PRO A 132 -5.81 -3.97 -15.97
N GLU A 133 -6.05 -5.08 -16.64
CA GLU A 133 -7.18 -5.97 -16.43
C GLU A 133 -7.15 -6.69 -15.06
N GLN A 134 -6.02 -6.69 -14.37
CA GLN A 134 -5.85 -7.35 -13.08
C GLN A 134 -5.94 -6.41 -11.88
N TRP A 135 -6.08 -5.11 -12.11
CA TRP A 135 -6.28 -4.17 -11.03
C TRP A 135 -7.77 -3.99 -10.70
N PHE A 136 -8.07 -3.78 -9.42
CA PHE A 136 -9.46 -3.66 -8.96
C PHE A 136 -10.04 -2.27 -9.23
N TRP A 137 -10.42 -1.98 -10.47
CA TRP A 137 -10.95 -0.70 -10.93
C TRP A 137 -12.28 -0.31 -10.25
N ALA A 138 -13.05 -1.25 -9.74
CA ALA A 138 -14.30 -0.97 -9.04
C ALA A 138 -14.11 -0.14 -7.77
N HIS A 139 -12.89 -0.10 -7.24
CA HIS A 139 -12.54 0.77 -6.13
C HIS A 139 -12.39 2.22 -6.61
N ARG A 140 -13.23 3.13 -6.10
CA ARG A 140 -13.19 4.55 -6.46
C ARG A 140 -11.93 5.22 -5.92
N ARG A 141 -10.81 5.03 -6.59
CA ARG A 141 -9.47 5.49 -6.18
C ARG A 141 -9.36 7.01 -6.24
N TRP A 142 -9.93 7.64 -7.26
CA TRP A 142 -9.89 9.09 -7.47
C TRP A 142 -11.14 9.80 -6.94
N PRO A 143 -11.03 11.10 -6.60
CA PRO A 143 -12.17 11.92 -6.26
C PRO A 143 -13.06 12.16 -7.49
N LYS A 144 -14.31 12.59 -7.25
CA LYS A 144 -15.29 12.81 -8.33
C LYS A 144 -14.81 13.83 -9.35
N GLU A 145 -14.14 14.86 -8.90
CA GLU A 145 -13.60 15.95 -9.71
C GLU A 145 -12.58 15.45 -10.75
N ALA A 146 -11.80 14.44 -10.42
CA ALA A 146 -10.89 13.79 -11.36
C ALA A 146 -11.63 13.11 -12.50
N TRP A 147 -12.75 12.45 -12.21
CA TRP A 147 -13.59 11.79 -13.23
C TRP A 147 -14.24 12.79 -14.17
N VAL A 148 -14.74 13.91 -13.63
CA VAL A 148 -15.28 15.02 -14.45
C VAL A 148 -14.20 15.58 -15.35
N LYS A 149 -13.01 15.86 -14.82
CA LYS A 149 -11.87 16.38 -15.59
C LYS A 149 -11.39 15.40 -16.68
N ALA A 150 -11.53 14.11 -16.43
CA ALA A 150 -11.21 13.07 -17.41
C ALA A 150 -12.30 12.84 -18.47
N GLY A 151 -13.44 13.54 -18.39
CA GLY A 151 -14.57 13.40 -19.32
C GLY A 151 -15.33 12.06 -19.18
N VAL A 152 -15.27 11.44 -18.01
CA VAL A 152 -15.92 10.14 -17.75
C VAL A 152 -17.27 10.30 -17.05
N MET A 153 -17.52 11.47 -16.45
CA MET A 153 -18.77 11.82 -15.74
C MET A 153 -19.19 13.23 -16.08
#